data_35d8242fe8d718c716bfe2f09ae3be20
#
_entry.id   35d8242fe8d718c716bfe2f09ae3be20
#
_cell.length_a   1.000
_cell.length_b   1.000
_cell.length_c   1.000
_cell.angle_alpha   90.00
_cell.angle_beta   90.00
_cell.angle_gamma   90.00
#
_symmetry.space_group_name_H-M   'P 1'
#
loop_
_entity.id
_entity.type
_entity.pdbx_description
1 polymer ?
#
loop_
_entity_poly.entity_id
_entity_poly.type
_entity_poly.pdbx_seq_one_letter_code
_entity_poly.pdbx_strand_id
1 'polypeptide(L)'
;MGLVVFFFLGSAKPTFFPEDTAVAINKIKIEITGLSTVGKYNCSNTFTVKDTVYVNSIKKNTFNTDIKMSNFDCGNKIMTKDLQGTVKVKKFPNSTVCISDIKPIGKNYKCRLNFFITDKTLKYKDFILYNTDDKIQGTLSLKFSDIDLEPPVKMAGLIKVKDDIIINFSLYKN
;
A
#
# COMPACT_ATOMS: atom_id res chain seq x y z
N MET A 1 -35.77 32.11 55.29
CA MET A 1 -35.46 30.77 54.75
C MET A 1 -35.24 30.93 53.25
N GLY A 2 -33.98 31.16 52.86
CA GLY A 2 -33.60 31.46 51.46
C GLY A 2 -33.10 30.20 50.78
N LEU A 3 -33.72 29.85 49.66
CA LEU A 3 -33.37 28.71 48.80
C LEU A 3 -32.24 29.13 47.83
N VAL A 4 -31.03 28.60 48.01
CA VAL A 4 -29.91 28.79 47.08
C VAL A 4 -29.98 27.71 46.01
N VAL A 5 -30.29 28.12 44.76
CA VAL A 5 -30.27 27.25 43.59
C VAL A 5 -28.88 27.29 42.97
N PHE A 6 -28.14 26.18 43.08
CA PHE A 6 -26.86 26.00 42.37
C PHE A 6 -27.11 25.60 40.91
N PHE A 7 -26.81 26.50 39.97
CA PHE A 7 -26.72 26.17 38.55
C PHE A 7 -25.38 25.47 38.27
N PHE A 8 -25.41 24.15 38.00
CA PHE A 8 -24.28 23.44 37.43
C PHE A 8 -24.16 23.81 35.94
N LEU A 9 -23.22 24.69 35.58
CA LEU A 9 -22.79 24.91 34.22
C LEU A 9 -21.94 23.70 33.78
N GLY A 10 -22.56 22.76 33.11
CA GLY A 10 -21.85 21.64 32.46
C GLY A 10 -20.99 22.20 31.32
N SER A 11 -19.67 22.24 31.51
CA SER A 11 -18.71 22.50 30.41
C SER A 11 -18.74 21.33 29.42
N ALA A 12 -19.49 21.49 28.34
CA ALA A 12 -19.36 20.62 27.18
C ALA A 12 -17.94 20.81 26.62
N LYS A 13 -17.10 19.78 26.74
CA LYS A 13 -15.80 19.75 26.04
C LYS A 13 -16.07 19.77 24.53
N PRO A 14 -15.45 20.68 23.75
CA PRO A 14 -15.58 20.62 22.31
C PRO A 14 -15.04 19.28 21.82
N THR A 15 -15.89 18.49 21.18
CA THR A 15 -15.46 17.31 20.44
C THR A 15 -14.65 17.79 19.25
N PHE A 16 -13.33 17.72 19.35
CA PHE A 16 -12.44 18.01 18.25
C PHE A 16 -12.61 16.89 17.21
N PHE A 17 -13.40 17.13 16.18
CA PHE A 17 -13.38 16.32 14.98
C PHE A 17 -12.09 16.66 14.23
N PRO A 18 -11.19 15.68 14.00
CA PRO A 18 -10.00 15.96 13.20
C PRO A 18 -10.42 16.49 11.83
N GLU A 19 -9.89 17.67 11.46
CA GLU A 19 -10.14 18.28 10.14
C GLU A 19 -9.73 17.31 9.02
N ASP A 20 -10.44 17.36 7.90
CA ASP A 20 -10.06 16.70 6.65
C ASP A 20 -8.64 17.11 6.29
N THR A 21 -7.71 16.18 6.33
CA THR A 21 -6.32 16.45 5.99
C THR A 21 -6.06 15.97 4.56
N ALA A 22 -5.55 16.89 3.71
CA ALA A 22 -5.15 16.61 2.35
C ALA A 22 -3.61 16.49 2.28
N VAL A 23 -3.10 15.37 1.81
CA VAL A 23 -1.66 15.12 1.63
C VAL A 23 -1.35 14.99 0.15
N ALA A 24 -0.66 15.98 -0.42
CA ALA A 24 -0.25 15.95 -1.82
C ALA A 24 0.88 14.93 -2.01
N ILE A 25 0.75 14.09 -3.04
CA ILE A 25 1.70 13.04 -3.40
C ILE A 25 2.29 13.36 -4.77
N ASN A 26 3.61 13.34 -4.86
CA ASN A 26 4.33 13.63 -6.11
C ASN A 26 5.04 12.42 -6.72
N LYS A 27 5.30 11.37 -5.94
CA LYS A 27 6.05 10.19 -6.38
C LYS A 27 5.58 8.96 -5.63
N ILE A 28 5.51 7.84 -6.33
CA ILE A 28 5.25 6.52 -5.75
C ILE A 28 6.44 5.61 -6.05
N LYS A 29 6.90 4.88 -5.03
CA LYS A 29 7.88 3.80 -5.15
C LYS A 29 7.27 2.51 -4.64
N ILE A 30 7.42 1.44 -5.41
CA ILE A 30 6.98 0.10 -5.05
C ILE A 30 8.19 -0.83 -5.13
N GLU A 31 8.38 -1.63 -4.09
CA GLU A 31 9.48 -2.59 -3.98
C GLU A 31 8.91 -3.97 -3.67
N ILE A 32 9.24 -4.94 -4.51
CA ILE A 32 8.89 -6.34 -4.34
C ILE A 32 10.14 -7.07 -3.87
N THR A 33 10.06 -7.69 -2.72
CA THR A 33 11.16 -8.45 -2.14
C THR A 33 10.74 -9.89 -1.91
N GLY A 34 11.61 -10.83 -2.27
CA GLY A 34 11.44 -12.24 -1.95
C GLY A 34 12.78 -12.93 -1.69
N LEU A 35 12.69 -14.19 -1.35
CA LEU A 35 13.84 -15.05 -1.07
C LEU A 35 13.91 -16.17 -2.11
N SER A 36 15.12 -16.57 -2.43
CA SER A 36 15.40 -17.76 -3.23
C SER A 36 16.47 -18.62 -2.56
N THR A 37 16.74 -19.79 -3.11
CA THR A 37 17.83 -20.68 -2.64
C THR A 37 19.22 -20.05 -2.76
N VAL A 38 19.37 -19.02 -3.59
CA VAL A 38 20.65 -18.30 -3.82
C VAL A 38 20.68 -16.91 -3.17
N GLY A 39 19.65 -16.52 -2.42
CA GLY A 39 19.61 -15.27 -1.68
C GLY A 39 18.35 -14.44 -1.90
N LYS A 40 18.38 -13.22 -1.41
CA LYS A 40 17.31 -12.23 -1.51
C LYS A 40 17.32 -11.59 -2.90
N TYR A 41 16.14 -11.39 -3.49
CA TYR A 41 15.97 -10.55 -4.67
C TYR A 41 15.09 -9.34 -4.35
N ASN A 42 15.29 -8.29 -5.10
CA ASN A 42 14.53 -7.05 -4.96
C ASN A 42 14.23 -6.47 -6.35
N CYS A 43 12.97 -6.14 -6.58
CA CYS A 43 12.53 -5.47 -7.81
C CYS A 43 11.80 -4.18 -7.43
N SER A 44 12.04 -3.11 -8.16
CA SER A 44 11.41 -1.83 -7.84
C SER A 44 10.81 -1.16 -9.08
N ASN A 45 9.78 -0.37 -8.82
CA ASN A 45 9.17 0.54 -9.79
C ASN A 45 8.95 1.89 -9.11
N THR A 46 9.40 2.97 -9.76
CA THR A 46 9.25 4.34 -9.26
C THR A 46 8.67 5.21 -10.36
N PHE A 47 7.62 5.95 -10.04
CA PHE A 47 6.96 6.84 -10.99
C PHE A 47 6.41 8.09 -10.32
N THR A 48 6.29 9.17 -11.10
CA THR A 48 5.73 10.44 -10.66
C THR A 48 4.21 10.41 -10.77
N VAL A 49 3.54 11.05 -9.82
CA VAL A 49 2.09 11.27 -9.81
C VAL A 49 1.81 12.72 -9.40
N LYS A 50 0.59 13.18 -9.68
CA LYS A 50 0.05 14.41 -9.10
C LYS A 50 -1.32 14.06 -8.54
N ASP A 51 -1.34 13.58 -7.31
CA ASP A 51 -2.58 13.17 -6.65
C ASP A 51 -2.55 13.58 -5.17
N THR A 52 -3.67 13.42 -4.49
CA THR A 52 -3.85 13.83 -3.10
C THR A 52 -4.52 12.70 -2.33
N VAL A 53 -3.91 12.33 -1.22
CA VAL A 53 -4.52 11.43 -0.23
C VAL A 53 -5.34 12.26 0.74
N TYR A 54 -6.63 11.99 0.82
CA TYR A 54 -7.55 12.64 1.75
C TYR A 54 -7.76 11.75 2.97
N VAL A 55 -7.46 12.26 4.14
CA VAL A 55 -7.60 11.56 5.42
C VAL A 55 -8.84 12.05 6.13
N ASN A 56 -9.65 11.14 6.64
CA ASN A 56 -10.90 11.41 7.36
C ASN A 56 -11.94 12.22 6.56
N SER A 57 -11.84 12.23 5.23
CA SER A 57 -12.75 12.97 4.38
C SER A 57 -14.02 12.18 4.07
N ILE A 58 -15.18 12.85 4.16
CA ILE A 58 -16.48 12.28 3.78
C ILE A 58 -16.68 12.38 2.26
N LYS A 59 -16.10 13.39 1.61
CA LYS A 59 -16.33 13.70 0.20
C LYS A 59 -15.43 12.93 -0.77
N LYS A 60 -14.16 12.70 -0.40
CA LYS A 60 -13.17 12.00 -1.22
C LYS A 60 -12.29 11.15 -0.30
N ASN A 61 -12.63 9.89 -0.14
CA ASN A 61 -11.97 8.98 0.79
C ASN A 61 -11.36 7.78 0.06
N THR A 62 -10.90 7.99 -1.17
CA THR A 62 -10.32 6.92 -1.98
C THR A 62 -9.10 7.46 -2.73
N PHE A 63 -8.00 6.71 -2.67
CA PHE A 63 -6.80 6.93 -3.45
C PHE A 63 -6.55 5.67 -4.30
N ASN A 64 -6.47 5.84 -5.62
CA ASN A 64 -6.26 4.76 -6.58
C ASN A 64 -4.99 5.01 -7.37
N THR A 65 -4.21 3.96 -7.59
CA THR A 65 -3.04 4.04 -8.46
C THR A 65 -2.87 2.77 -9.28
N ASP A 66 -2.63 2.95 -10.57
CA ASP A 66 -2.30 1.88 -11.49
C ASP A 66 -0.78 1.73 -11.58
N ILE A 67 -0.35 0.48 -11.51
CA ILE A 67 1.06 0.09 -11.47
C ILE A 67 1.35 -0.70 -12.74
N LYS A 68 2.13 -0.11 -13.66
CA LYS A 68 2.59 -0.83 -14.85
C LYS A 68 3.60 -1.91 -14.45
N MET A 69 3.23 -3.17 -14.62
CA MET A 69 4.08 -4.32 -14.23
C MET A 69 5.33 -4.45 -15.09
N SER A 70 5.31 -3.93 -16.32
CA SER A 70 6.48 -3.87 -17.21
C SER A 70 7.57 -2.91 -16.73
N ASN A 71 7.25 -1.95 -15.85
CA ASN A 71 8.20 -0.93 -15.37
C ASN A 71 9.03 -1.36 -14.16
N PHE A 72 8.80 -2.56 -13.64
CA PHE A 72 9.66 -3.09 -12.59
C PHE A 72 11.04 -3.44 -13.12
N ASP A 73 12.06 -3.07 -12.36
CA ASP A 73 13.46 -3.43 -12.56
C ASP A 73 13.97 -4.21 -11.35
N CYS A 74 14.61 -5.36 -11.60
CA CYS A 74 15.16 -6.24 -10.57
C CYS A 74 16.70 -6.16 -10.48
N GLY A 75 17.31 -5.12 -11.08
CA GLY A 75 18.76 -4.94 -11.11
C GLY A 75 19.49 -5.75 -12.17
N ASN A 76 18.83 -6.71 -12.81
CA ASN A 76 19.35 -7.39 -14.01
C ASN A 76 18.21 -7.84 -14.94
N LYS A 77 18.56 -7.98 -16.23
CA LYS A 77 17.58 -8.28 -17.29
C LYS A 77 16.91 -9.65 -17.15
N ILE A 78 17.62 -10.64 -16.62
CA ILE A 78 17.09 -12.02 -16.45
C ILE A 78 16.02 -12.00 -15.37
N MET A 79 16.32 -11.47 -14.19
CA MET A 79 15.37 -11.39 -13.07
C MET A 79 14.16 -10.52 -13.43
N THR A 80 14.38 -9.42 -14.16
CA THR A 80 13.28 -8.56 -14.63
C THR A 80 12.35 -9.32 -15.57
N LYS A 81 12.88 -10.08 -16.52
CA LYS A 81 12.06 -10.95 -17.40
C LYS A 81 11.34 -12.05 -16.62
N ASP A 82 12.00 -12.60 -15.60
CA ASP A 82 11.41 -13.65 -14.76
C ASP A 82 10.22 -13.10 -13.96
N LEU A 83 10.36 -11.94 -13.34
CA LEU A 83 9.23 -11.26 -12.69
C LEU A 83 8.09 -11.03 -13.69
N GLN A 84 8.38 -10.43 -14.84
CA GLN A 84 7.38 -10.14 -15.88
C GLN A 84 6.67 -11.40 -16.38
N GLY A 85 7.41 -12.51 -16.53
CA GLY A 85 6.86 -13.81 -16.89
C GLY A 85 5.96 -14.38 -15.80
N THR A 86 6.41 -14.33 -14.54
CA THR A 86 5.68 -14.83 -13.37
C THR A 86 4.34 -14.11 -13.21
N VAL A 87 4.32 -12.78 -13.25
CA VAL A 87 3.08 -11.97 -13.14
C VAL A 87 2.28 -11.94 -14.45
N LYS A 88 2.71 -12.66 -15.49
CA LYS A 88 2.02 -12.76 -16.78
C LYS A 88 1.73 -11.39 -17.41
N VAL A 89 2.74 -10.50 -17.44
CA VAL A 89 2.62 -9.08 -17.89
C VAL A 89 1.90 -8.92 -19.24
N LYS A 90 2.06 -9.84 -20.17
CA LYS A 90 1.37 -9.80 -21.46
C LYS A 90 -0.15 -9.89 -21.33
N LYS A 91 -0.64 -10.63 -20.33
CA LYS A 91 -2.07 -10.82 -20.05
C LYS A 91 -2.58 -9.77 -19.04
N PHE A 92 -1.76 -9.46 -18.05
CA PHE A 92 -2.07 -8.54 -16.96
C PHE A 92 -1.00 -7.42 -16.89
N PRO A 93 -1.08 -6.41 -17.77
CA PRO A 93 -0.05 -5.37 -17.87
C PRO A 93 -0.02 -4.43 -16.67
N ASN A 94 -1.13 -4.31 -15.96
CA ASN A 94 -1.27 -3.42 -14.82
C ASN A 94 -1.76 -4.18 -13.58
N SER A 95 -1.37 -3.69 -12.42
CA SER A 95 -1.98 -3.97 -11.13
C SER A 95 -2.52 -2.66 -10.58
N THR A 96 -3.55 -2.71 -9.72
CA THR A 96 -4.15 -1.51 -9.15
C THR A 96 -4.19 -1.61 -7.64
N VAL A 97 -3.79 -0.54 -6.95
CA VAL A 97 -3.99 -0.38 -5.51
C VAL A 97 -5.08 0.65 -5.28
N CYS A 98 -6.10 0.27 -4.51
CA CYS A 98 -7.17 1.15 -4.06
C CYS A 98 -7.13 1.24 -2.53
N ILE A 99 -6.89 2.43 -2.00
CA ILE A 99 -6.90 2.72 -0.58
C ILE A 99 -8.14 3.55 -0.28
N SER A 100 -8.93 3.14 0.70
CA SER A 100 -10.17 3.83 1.09
C SER A 100 -10.37 3.86 2.59
N ASP A 101 -11.32 4.68 3.07
CA ASP A 101 -11.64 4.85 4.49
C ASP A 101 -10.40 5.18 5.34
N ILE A 102 -9.62 6.12 4.87
CA ILE A 102 -8.37 6.51 5.51
C ILE A 102 -8.68 7.35 6.76
N LYS A 103 -8.35 6.83 7.94
CA LYS A 103 -8.61 7.45 9.24
C LYS A 103 -7.32 7.59 10.03
N PRO A 104 -7.13 8.69 10.77
CA PRO A 104 -5.96 8.86 11.62
C PRO A 104 -5.98 7.85 12.80
N ILE A 105 -4.82 7.31 13.12
CA ILE A 105 -4.55 6.50 14.31
C ILE A 105 -3.20 6.91 14.90
N GLY A 106 -3.23 7.79 15.90
CA GLY A 106 -2.02 8.48 16.36
C GLY A 106 -1.37 9.27 15.22
N LYS A 107 -0.08 9.05 14.97
CA LYS A 107 0.65 9.65 13.84
C LYS A 107 0.48 8.93 12.52
N ASN A 108 -0.13 7.74 12.52
CA ASN A 108 -0.28 6.87 11.36
C ASN A 108 -1.72 6.91 10.84
N TYR A 109 -2.00 6.13 9.80
CA TYR A 109 -3.35 5.99 9.27
C TYR A 109 -3.78 4.52 9.25
N LYS A 110 -5.05 4.29 9.49
CA LYS A 110 -5.73 3.02 9.26
C LYS A 110 -6.67 3.16 8.07
N CYS A 111 -6.70 2.16 7.17
CA CYS A 111 -7.50 2.22 5.96
C CYS A 111 -7.99 0.83 5.53
N ARG A 112 -8.85 0.79 4.54
CA ARG A 112 -9.09 -0.38 3.72
C ARG A 112 -8.18 -0.33 2.50
N LEU A 113 -7.51 -1.45 2.20
CA LEU A 113 -6.68 -1.58 1.02
C LEU A 113 -7.18 -2.75 0.17
N ASN A 114 -7.47 -2.50 -1.10
CA ASN A 114 -7.73 -3.51 -2.10
C ASN A 114 -6.57 -3.50 -3.09
N PHE A 115 -5.98 -4.67 -3.31
CA PHE A 115 -4.91 -4.87 -4.28
C PHE A 115 -5.38 -5.80 -5.38
N PHE A 116 -5.46 -5.26 -6.58
CA PHE A 116 -5.86 -5.98 -7.79
C PHE A 116 -4.58 -6.38 -8.53
N ILE A 117 -4.33 -7.67 -8.60
CA ILE A 117 -3.17 -8.24 -9.28
C ILE A 117 -3.59 -9.48 -10.04
N THR A 118 -3.17 -9.61 -11.28
CA THR A 118 -3.65 -10.65 -12.21
C THR A 118 -5.18 -10.61 -12.33
N ASP A 119 -5.88 -11.68 -12.02
CA ASP A 119 -7.34 -11.78 -11.94
C ASP A 119 -7.83 -11.85 -10.49
N LYS A 120 -6.98 -11.55 -9.51
CA LYS A 120 -7.29 -11.63 -8.07
C LYS A 120 -7.45 -10.26 -7.44
N THR A 121 -8.22 -10.24 -6.37
CA THR A 121 -8.36 -9.08 -5.49
C THR A 121 -8.08 -9.48 -4.07
N LEU A 122 -7.01 -8.96 -3.51
CA LEU A 122 -6.67 -9.10 -2.11
C LEU A 122 -7.25 -7.92 -1.32
N LYS A 123 -7.95 -8.19 -0.22
CA LYS A 123 -8.67 -7.18 0.57
C LYS A 123 -8.16 -7.17 2.01
N TYR A 124 -7.70 -6.02 2.46
CA TYR A 124 -7.21 -5.78 3.81
C TYR A 124 -8.08 -4.72 4.48
N LYS A 125 -8.79 -5.06 5.57
CA LYS A 125 -9.77 -4.17 6.21
C LYS A 125 -9.14 -3.13 7.14
N ASP A 126 -8.15 -3.51 7.91
CA ASP A 126 -7.52 -2.66 8.93
C ASP A 126 -6.03 -2.47 8.62
N PHE A 127 -5.75 -2.06 7.38
CA PHE A 127 -4.39 -1.88 6.91
C PHE A 127 -3.77 -0.62 7.50
N ILE A 128 -2.53 -0.74 8.00
CA ILE A 128 -1.82 0.39 8.60
C ILE A 128 -0.87 1.03 7.59
N LEU A 129 -1.02 2.33 7.43
CA LEU A 129 -0.11 3.19 6.70
C LEU A 129 0.72 3.99 7.70
N TYR A 130 2.01 3.82 7.65
CA TYR A 130 2.97 4.55 8.48
C TYR A 130 3.25 5.90 7.86
N ASN A 131 3.06 6.96 8.64
CA ASN A 131 3.23 8.33 8.20
C ASN A 131 4.52 8.91 8.78
N THR A 132 5.42 9.36 7.91
CA THR A 132 6.65 10.08 8.26
C THR A 132 6.60 11.48 7.66
N ASP A 133 7.62 12.30 7.89
CA ASP A 133 7.65 13.68 7.40
C ASP A 133 7.64 13.73 5.86
N ASP A 134 8.34 12.81 5.21
CA ASP A 134 8.55 12.77 3.76
C ASP A 134 7.61 11.85 2.98
N LYS A 135 6.97 10.88 3.65
CA LYS A 135 6.18 9.86 2.96
C LYS A 135 5.12 9.17 3.82
N ILE A 136 4.17 8.54 3.14
CA ILE A 136 3.24 7.54 3.69
C ILE A 136 3.66 6.19 3.13
N GLN A 137 3.83 5.17 3.97
CA GLN A 137 4.30 3.86 3.52
C GLN A 137 3.48 2.72 4.10
N GLY A 138 3.40 1.62 3.34
CA GLY A 138 2.74 0.40 3.77
C GLY A 138 3.52 -0.83 3.31
N THR A 139 3.32 -1.93 4.02
CA THR A 139 3.94 -3.22 3.70
C THR A 139 2.86 -4.29 3.60
N LEU A 140 2.83 -4.99 2.47
CA LEU A 140 2.01 -6.17 2.24
C LEU A 140 2.91 -7.40 2.29
N SER A 141 2.45 -8.44 3.00
CA SER A 141 3.02 -9.80 2.91
C SER A 141 1.96 -10.69 2.28
N LEU A 142 2.33 -11.40 1.23
CA LEU A 142 1.46 -12.33 0.52
C LEU A 142 2.28 -13.50 -0.04
N LYS A 143 1.60 -14.53 -0.53
CA LYS A 143 2.20 -15.67 -1.23
C LYS A 143 1.88 -15.62 -2.72
N PHE A 144 2.77 -16.17 -3.56
CA PHE A 144 2.45 -16.38 -4.97
C PHE A 144 1.17 -17.21 -5.12
N SER A 145 1.00 -18.23 -4.25
CA SER A 145 -0.20 -19.07 -4.22
C SER A 145 -1.50 -18.31 -3.90
N ASP A 146 -1.45 -17.21 -3.13
CA ASP A 146 -2.62 -16.36 -2.83
C ASP A 146 -3.18 -15.67 -4.09
N ILE A 147 -2.36 -15.56 -5.13
CA ILE A 147 -2.68 -14.87 -6.39
C ILE A 147 -2.62 -15.78 -7.60
N ASP A 148 -2.71 -17.11 -7.40
CA ASP A 148 -2.65 -18.16 -8.42
C ASP A 148 -1.43 -18.04 -9.34
N LEU A 149 -0.29 -17.69 -8.75
CA LEU A 149 1.00 -17.67 -9.41
C LEU A 149 1.93 -18.75 -8.82
N GLU A 150 2.84 -19.24 -9.64
CA GLU A 150 3.88 -20.17 -9.22
C GLU A 150 5.21 -19.44 -9.05
N PRO A 151 5.92 -19.65 -7.92
CA PRO A 151 7.26 -19.12 -7.76
C PRO A 151 8.19 -19.60 -8.87
N PRO A 152 9.05 -18.73 -9.44
CA PRO A 152 9.98 -19.13 -10.47
C PRO A 152 10.96 -20.24 -10.03
N VAL A 153 11.14 -21.23 -10.90
CA VAL A 153 12.14 -22.29 -10.74
C VAL A 153 13.08 -22.24 -11.93
N LYS A 154 14.39 -22.24 -11.70
CA LYS A 154 15.43 -22.09 -12.72
C LYS A 154 16.52 -23.14 -12.57
N MET A 155 17.31 -23.33 -13.64
CA MET A 155 18.46 -24.24 -13.67
C MET A 155 18.10 -25.63 -13.18
N ALA A 156 17.07 -26.25 -13.79
CA ALA A 156 16.58 -27.58 -13.45
C ALA A 156 16.29 -27.78 -11.94
N GLY A 157 15.80 -26.70 -11.25
CA GLY A 157 15.43 -26.76 -9.83
C GLY A 157 16.50 -26.33 -8.84
N LEU A 158 17.69 -25.93 -9.31
CA LEU A 158 18.75 -25.44 -8.42
C LEU A 158 18.40 -24.06 -7.81
N ILE A 159 17.74 -23.18 -8.58
CA ILE A 159 17.25 -21.91 -8.09
C ILE A 159 15.73 -21.99 -7.95
N LYS A 160 15.27 -21.89 -6.72
CA LYS A 160 13.84 -21.88 -6.38
C LYS A 160 13.53 -20.60 -5.59
N VAL A 161 12.56 -19.84 -6.06
CA VAL A 161 12.01 -18.72 -5.32
C VAL A 161 11.03 -19.27 -4.27
N LYS A 162 11.06 -18.70 -3.05
CA LYS A 162 10.09 -19.04 -2.01
C LYS A 162 8.73 -18.45 -2.34
N ASP A 163 7.68 -19.05 -1.79
CA ASP A 163 6.30 -18.62 -2.02
C ASP A 163 6.01 -17.21 -1.43
N ASP A 164 6.69 -16.87 -0.34
CA ASP A 164 6.46 -15.59 0.37
C ASP A 164 7.05 -14.39 -0.37
N ILE A 165 6.25 -13.32 -0.50
CA ILE A 165 6.61 -12.05 -1.11
C ILE A 165 6.28 -10.92 -0.16
N ILE A 166 7.16 -9.94 -0.08
CA ILE A 166 6.94 -8.68 0.63
C ILE A 166 6.86 -7.55 -0.40
N ILE A 167 5.78 -6.78 -0.37
CA ILE A 167 5.59 -5.60 -1.20
C ILE A 167 5.56 -4.37 -0.29
N ASN A 168 6.55 -3.50 -0.44
CA ASN A 168 6.58 -2.20 0.20
C ASN A 168 6.16 -1.14 -0.80
N PHE A 169 5.29 -0.24 -0.40
CA PHE A 169 4.95 0.93 -1.19
C PHE A 169 5.14 2.20 -0.36
N SER A 170 5.64 3.24 -1.03
CA SER A 170 5.92 4.55 -0.44
C SER A 170 5.31 5.62 -1.32
N LEU A 171 4.44 6.44 -0.74
CA LEU A 171 3.81 7.61 -1.33
C LEU A 171 4.57 8.84 -0.82
N TYR A 172 5.41 9.44 -1.65
CA TYR A 172 6.22 10.60 -1.25
C TYR A 172 5.40 11.87 -1.33
N LYS A 173 5.47 12.64 -0.27
CA LYS A 173 4.80 13.94 -0.14
C LYS A 173 5.49 15.00 -0.99
N ASN A 174 4.72 16.04 -1.34
CA ASN A 174 5.23 17.21 -2.03
C ASN A 174 5.89 18.16 -1.04
#